data_f089a7b76f62e04e806e3afe46d1cd27
#
_entry.id   f089a7b76f62e04e806e3afe46d1cd27
#
_cell.length_a   1.000
_cell.length_b   1.000
_cell.length_c   1.000
_cell.angle_alpha   90.00
_cell.angle_beta   90.00
_cell.angle_gamma   90.00
#
_symmetry.space_group_name_H-M   'P 1'
#
loop_
_entity.id
_entity.type
_entity.pdbx_description
1 polymer ?
#
loop_
_entity_poly.entity_id
_entity_poly.type
_entity_poly.pdbx_seq_one_letter_code
_entity_poly.pdbx_strand_id
1 'polypeptide(L)'
;MLELLFLGTGASVPSRNKATSCIAVRNGSNIILMDCGEGSQRQIMISPFSFMKIKAILITHLHGDHVFGLPGLLQTMSLSGRTEPVTVYGPKGIKACVEAFMSATEGETIYPLDIVEVDGGETFRISDMTVSVYPTEHNITSVGYVVKEDDRPGKLDREKALSLGLKDGPEMSRIKNGETVNGVKPEDVLGPSIKGASISYTGDTKKSQSVIEASKDVSVLVHECTYMASETDLAEEHAHSTAIQAAESAKEAGAKNLILTHISNRYDDLQEVVNEAKTVFLNTYAAEDMQMYEIRSDGLKIRD
;
A
#
# COMPACT_ATOMS: atom_id res chain seq x y z
N MET A 1 -0.35 -7.02 -11.59
CA MET A 1 -1.60 -6.26 -11.30
C MET A 1 -1.79 -6.28 -9.80
N LEU A 2 -1.79 -5.12 -9.17
CA LEU A 2 -1.96 -5.04 -7.72
C LEU A 2 -3.43 -5.11 -7.34
N GLU A 3 -3.72 -5.75 -6.24
CA GLU A 3 -5.02 -5.70 -5.57
C GLU A 3 -4.83 -4.97 -4.24
N LEU A 4 -5.67 -3.98 -3.99
CA LEU A 4 -5.67 -3.14 -2.80
C LEU A 4 -6.95 -3.42 -2.02
N LEU A 5 -6.83 -3.86 -0.78
CA LEU A 5 -7.96 -4.15 0.11
C LEU A 5 -7.84 -3.30 1.37
N PHE A 6 -8.88 -2.53 1.67
CA PHE A 6 -8.96 -1.77 2.90
C PHE A 6 -9.53 -2.66 4.02
N LEU A 7 -8.69 -3.03 4.97
CA LEU A 7 -9.07 -3.80 6.15
C LEU A 7 -9.61 -2.92 7.27
N GLY A 8 -9.21 -1.65 7.29
CA GLY A 8 -9.68 -0.64 8.22
C GLY A 8 -9.39 0.76 7.70
N THR A 9 -10.36 1.65 7.83
CA THR A 9 -10.38 3.00 7.25
C THR A 9 -10.66 4.11 8.26
N GLY A 10 -10.91 3.76 9.52
CA GLY A 10 -11.27 4.70 10.58
C GLY A 10 -10.06 5.41 11.18
N ALA A 11 -10.25 6.67 11.56
CA ALA A 11 -9.27 7.51 12.23
C ALA A 11 -9.34 7.36 13.75
N SER A 12 -8.18 7.29 14.40
CA SER A 12 -7.94 7.35 15.85
C SER A 12 -8.58 6.23 16.67
N VAL A 13 -9.86 5.96 16.50
CA VAL A 13 -10.61 4.96 17.27
C VAL A 13 -11.48 4.10 16.37
N PRO A 14 -11.62 2.80 16.64
CA PRO A 14 -12.54 1.96 15.88
C PRO A 14 -14.00 2.37 16.16
N SER A 15 -14.86 2.12 15.20
CA SER A 15 -16.30 2.29 15.35
C SER A 15 -17.03 0.96 15.09
N ARG A 16 -18.36 0.98 15.10
CA ARG A 16 -19.16 -0.23 14.78
C ARG A 16 -18.93 -0.72 13.36
N ASN A 17 -18.61 0.20 12.44
CA ASN A 17 -18.56 -0.04 11.00
C ASN A 17 -17.16 0.13 10.41
N LYS A 18 -16.22 0.70 11.17
CA LYS A 18 -14.86 0.96 10.70
C LYS A 18 -13.84 0.43 11.71
N ALA A 19 -12.93 -0.41 11.25
CA ALA A 19 -11.70 -0.75 11.96
C ALA A 19 -10.67 0.37 11.78
N THR A 20 -9.65 0.41 12.61
CA THR A 20 -8.53 1.35 12.50
C THR A 20 -7.60 0.99 11.35
N SER A 21 -6.68 1.88 11.01
CA SER A 21 -5.87 1.85 9.79
C SER A 21 -5.18 0.51 9.52
N CYS A 22 -5.57 -0.12 8.42
CA CYS A 22 -4.87 -1.28 7.87
C CYS A 22 -5.24 -1.49 6.40
N ILE A 23 -4.24 -1.58 5.55
CA ILE A 23 -4.43 -1.78 4.11
C ILE A 23 -3.60 -2.98 3.66
N ALA A 24 -4.17 -3.86 2.86
CA ALA A 24 -3.46 -4.99 2.28
C ALA A 24 -3.24 -4.78 0.78
N VAL A 25 -1.99 -4.86 0.33
CA VAL A 25 -1.60 -4.86 -1.08
C VAL A 25 -1.18 -6.27 -1.46
N ARG A 26 -1.81 -6.84 -2.49
CA ARG A 26 -1.49 -8.18 -3.00
C ARG A 26 -0.99 -8.13 -4.43
N ASN A 27 0.11 -8.84 -4.69
CA ASN A 27 0.55 -9.21 -6.03
C ASN A 27 0.72 -10.72 -6.13
N GLY A 28 -0.08 -11.38 -6.96
CA GLY A 28 -0.12 -12.84 -6.98
C GLY A 28 -0.48 -13.44 -5.62
N SER A 29 0.45 -14.18 -5.01
CA SER A 29 0.28 -14.77 -3.68
C SER A 29 0.92 -13.94 -2.55
N ASN A 30 1.66 -12.88 -2.88
CA ASN A 30 2.42 -12.10 -1.91
C ASN A 30 1.60 -10.92 -1.41
N ILE A 31 1.54 -10.76 -0.10
CA ILE A 31 0.78 -9.69 0.56
C ILE A 31 1.74 -8.81 1.35
N ILE A 32 1.57 -7.51 1.22
CA ILE A 32 2.15 -6.47 2.08
C ILE A 32 0.99 -5.84 2.85
N LEU A 33 1.12 -5.69 4.18
CA LEU A 33 0.25 -4.82 4.95
C LEU A 33 0.88 -3.43 5.07
N MET A 34 0.08 -2.39 4.97
CA MET A 34 0.42 -1.02 5.31
C MET A 34 -0.44 -0.63 6.51
N ASP A 35 0.21 -0.39 7.65
CA ASP A 35 -0.31 -0.31 9.00
C ASP A 35 -1.00 -1.59 9.50
N CYS A 36 -1.18 -1.69 10.79
CA CYS A 36 -1.81 -2.82 11.46
C CYS A 36 -2.48 -2.34 12.77
N GLY A 37 -3.54 -1.57 12.62
CA GLY A 37 -4.30 -1.04 13.73
C GLY A 37 -5.13 -2.10 14.45
N GLU A 38 -5.82 -1.71 15.50
CA GLU A 38 -6.67 -2.61 16.28
C GLU A 38 -7.74 -3.28 15.40
N GLY A 39 -7.89 -4.59 15.55
CA GLY A 39 -8.86 -5.39 14.78
C GLY A 39 -8.36 -5.89 13.43
N SER A 40 -7.19 -5.45 12.93
CA SER A 40 -6.62 -5.88 11.64
C SER A 40 -6.53 -7.40 11.50
N GLN A 41 -6.18 -8.10 12.59
CA GLN A 41 -6.16 -9.56 12.64
C GLN A 41 -7.52 -10.17 12.27
N ARG A 42 -8.61 -9.70 12.84
CA ARG A 42 -9.96 -10.18 12.52
C ARG A 42 -10.35 -9.81 11.10
N GLN A 43 -10.07 -8.59 10.69
CA GLN A 43 -10.40 -8.09 9.35
C GLN A 43 -9.73 -8.92 8.24
N ILE A 44 -8.45 -9.25 8.36
CA ILE A 44 -7.78 -10.09 7.36
C ILE A 44 -8.31 -11.52 7.38
N MET A 45 -8.70 -12.06 8.54
CA MET A 45 -9.25 -13.43 8.64
C MET A 45 -10.61 -13.58 7.96
N ILE A 46 -11.44 -12.54 7.94
CA ILE A 46 -12.76 -12.55 7.26
C ILE A 46 -12.67 -12.09 5.80
N SER A 47 -11.51 -11.59 5.37
CA SER A 47 -11.24 -11.14 4.01
C SER A 47 -10.89 -12.31 3.08
N PRO A 48 -10.89 -12.11 1.75
CA PRO A 48 -10.40 -13.10 0.80
C PRO A 48 -8.87 -13.25 0.79
N PHE A 49 -8.14 -12.50 1.62
CA PHE A 49 -6.69 -12.53 1.71
C PHE A 49 -6.25 -13.42 2.88
N SER A 50 -5.20 -14.20 2.67
CA SER A 50 -4.65 -15.06 3.73
C SER A 50 -3.51 -14.35 4.46
N PHE A 51 -3.64 -14.17 5.78
CA PHE A 51 -2.56 -13.64 6.62
C PHE A 51 -1.29 -14.51 6.55
N MET A 52 -1.40 -15.79 6.20
CA MET A 52 -0.24 -16.68 5.97
C MET A 52 0.58 -16.31 4.73
N LYS A 53 0.08 -15.43 3.87
CA LYS A 53 0.77 -14.93 2.66
C LYS A 53 1.39 -13.55 2.83
N ILE A 54 1.27 -12.95 4.01
CA ILE A 54 1.92 -11.67 4.34
C ILE A 54 3.43 -11.88 4.32
N LYS A 55 4.15 -11.08 3.53
CA LYS A 55 5.61 -11.09 3.43
C LYS A 55 6.23 -9.96 4.24
N ALA A 56 5.54 -8.83 4.33
CA ALA A 56 5.98 -7.67 5.10
C ALA A 56 4.81 -6.89 5.68
N ILE A 57 5.08 -6.17 6.76
CA ILE A 57 4.18 -5.19 7.38
C ILE A 57 4.93 -3.87 7.43
N LEU A 58 4.37 -2.82 6.84
CA LEU A 58 4.95 -1.49 6.71
C LEU A 58 4.18 -0.56 7.65
N ILE A 59 4.79 -0.16 8.74
CA ILE A 59 4.18 0.74 9.73
C ILE A 59 4.58 2.17 9.43
N THR A 60 3.60 3.07 9.29
CA THR A 60 3.84 4.47 8.98
C THR A 60 4.32 5.25 10.20
N HIS A 61 3.72 5.05 11.35
CA HIS A 61 4.06 5.69 12.62
C HIS A 61 3.53 4.87 13.82
N LEU A 62 3.87 5.26 15.04
CA LEU A 62 3.63 4.45 16.24
C LEU A 62 2.39 4.86 17.04
N HIS A 63 1.42 5.57 16.48
CA HIS A 63 0.13 5.74 17.14
C HIS A 63 -0.63 4.41 17.21
N GLY A 64 -1.44 4.24 18.26
CA GLY A 64 -2.08 2.97 18.57
C GLY A 64 -2.98 2.43 17.46
N ASP A 65 -3.72 3.31 16.80
CA ASP A 65 -4.61 2.97 15.69
C ASP A 65 -3.88 2.51 14.41
N HIS A 66 -2.54 2.56 14.40
CA HIS A 66 -1.69 2.04 13.34
C HIS A 66 -0.87 0.80 13.75
N VAL A 67 -0.74 0.50 15.06
CA VAL A 67 0.14 -0.59 15.51
C VAL A 67 -0.49 -1.60 16.47
N PHE A 68 -1.61 -1.33 17.14
CA PHE A 68 -2.14 -2.20 18.19
C PHE A 68 -2.64 -3.57 17.71
N GLY A 69 -2.89 -3.74 16.42
CA GLY A 69 -3.20 -5.06 15.84
C GLY A 69 -1.97 -5.94 15.59
N LEU A 70 -0.77 -5.33 15.55
CA LEU A 70 0.45 -6.00 15.15
C LEU A 70 0.80 -7.19 16.05
N PRO A 71 0.86 -7.09 17.40
CA PRO A 71 1.24 -8.22 18.26
C PRO A 71 0.27 -9.39 18.13
N GLY A 72 -1.03 -9.13 18.08
CA GLY A 72 -2.03 -10.18 17.90
C GLY A 72 -1.90 -10.91 16.56
N LEU A 73 -1.63 -10.19 15.48
CA LEU A 73 -1.42 -10.77 14.17
C LEU A 73 -0.15 -11.62 14.11
N LEU A 74 0.97 -11.14 14.65
CA LEU A 74 2.24 -11.87 14.69
C LEU A 74 2.11 -13.20 15.48
N GLN A 75 1.47 -13.17 16.64
CA GLN A 75 1.22 -14.37 17.43
C GLN A 75 0.24 -15.33 16.73
N THR A 76 -0.79 -14.82 16.07
CA THR A 76 -1.73 -15.64 15.31
C THR A 76 -1.06 -16.39 14.16
N MET A 77 -0.14 -15.75 13.44
CA MET A 77 0.67 -16.41 12.42
C MET A 77 1.49 -17.56 13.01
N SER A 78 2.07 -17.35 14.20
CA SER A 78 2.84 -18.36 14.93
C SER A 78 1.96 -19.55 15.31
N LEU A 79 0.83 -19.29 15.97
CA LEU A 79 -0.14 -20.32 16.38
C LEU A 79 -0.74 -21.10 15.19
N SER A 80 -0.80 -20.47 14.02
CA SER A 80 -1.27 -21.10 12.78
C SER A 80 -0.19 -21.89 12.04
N GLY A 81 0.99 -22.07 12.64
CA GLY A 81 2.07 -22.91 12.10
C GLY A 81 2.84 -22.25 10.95
N ARG A 82 2.94 -20.92 10.92
CA ARG A 82 3.77 -20.23 9.94
C ARG A 82 5.24 -20.63 10.09
N THR A 83 5.91 -20.86 8.97
CA THR A 83 7.37 -21.11 8.91
C THR A 83 8.11 -20.07 8.05
N GLU A 84 7.39 -19.43 7.15
CA GLU A 84 7.94 -18.42 6.24
C GLU A 84 8.26 -17.11 6.99
N PRO A 85 9.36 -16.42 6.68
CA PRO A 85 9.75 -15.19 7.35
C PRO A 85 8.73 -14.07 7.12
N VAL A 86 8.71 -13.11 8.07
CA VAL A 86 8.01 -11.83 7.97
C VAL A 86 8.97 -10.73 8.36
N THR A 87 8.96 -9.64 7.62
CA THR A 87 9.69 -8.43 8.00
C THR A 87 8.70 -7.32 8.36
N VAL A 88 8.91 -6.70 9.51
CA VAL A 88 8.20 -5.48 9.92
C VAL A 88 9.12 -4.28 9.65
N TYR A 89 8.69 -3.37 8.81
CA TYR A 89 9.34 -2.08 8.59
C TYR A 89 8.57 -0.99 9.31
N GLY A 90 9.25 0.00 9.85
CA GLY A 90 8.59 1.15 10.46
C GLY A 90 9.60 2.21 10.92
N PRO A 91 9.12 3.37 11.39
CA PRO A 91 9.99 4.44 11.84
C PRO A 91 10.78 4.03 13.07
N LYS A 92 11.77 4.85 13.40
CA LYS A 92 12.57 4.67 14.62
C LYS A 92 11.67 4.43 15.84
N GLY A 93 11.98 3.37 16.60
CA GLY A 93 11.22 2.92 17.76
C GLY A 93 10.32 1.71 17.48
N ILE A 94 10.08 1.32 16.22
CA ILE A 94 9.25 0.14 15.89
C ILE A 94 9.82 -1.14 16.49
N LYS A 95 11.14 -1.29 16.51
CA LYS A 95 11.81 -2.46 17.09
C LYS A 95 11.51 -2.57 18.58
N ALA A 96 11.74 -1.50 19.33
CA ALA A 96 11.46 -1.45 20.77
C ALA A 96 9.96 -1.65 21.07
N CYS A 97 9.07 -1.12 20.21
CA CYS A 97 7.63 -1.28 20.34
C CYS A 97 7.22 -2.76 20.21
N VAL A 98 7.67 -3.47 19.17
CA VAL A 98 7.36 -4.89 18.96
C VAL A 98 7.98 -5.74 20.08
N GLU A 99 9.24 -5.51 20.44
CA GLU A 99 9.90 -6.22 21.53
C GLU A 99 9.17 -6.05 22.88
N ALA A 100 8.68 -4.84 23.16
CA ALA A 100 7.89 -4.58 24.38
C ALA A 100 6.56 -5.34 24.37
N PHE A 101 5.83 -5.35 23.27
CA PHE A 101 4.58 -6.11 23.15
C PHE A 101 4.80 -7.61 23.30
N MET A 102 5.80 -8.17 22.63
CA MET A 102 6.11 -9.59 22.71
C MET A 102 6.56 -10.00 24.12
N SER A 103 7.43 -9.19 24.74
CA SER A 103 7.88 -9.44 26.12
C SER A 103 6.75 -9.35 27.14
N ALA A 104 5.88 -8.34 27.05
CA ALA A 104 4.77 -8.14 27.98
C ALA A 104 3.73 -9.26 27.95
N THR A 105 3.61 -9.97 26.82
CA THR A 105 2.66 -11.08 26.63
C THR A 105 3.32 -12.45 26.66
N GLU A 106 4.62 -12.53 27.00
CA GLU A 106 5.43 -13.77 26.87
C GLU A 106 5.27 -14.42 25.48
N GLY A 107 5.05 -13.58 24.46
CA GLY A 107 4.76 -14.01 23.11
C GLY A 107 6.04 -14.34 22.34
N GLU A 108 6.02 -15.44 21.61
CA GLU A 108 7.12 -15.86 20.73
C GLU A 108 6.61 -16.14 19.30
N THR A 109 7.50 -15.92 18.32
CA THR A 109 7.25 -16.36 16.95
C THR A 109 8.09 -17.60 16.66
N ILE A 110 7.45 -18.64 16.06
CA ILE A 110 8.14 -19.87 15.62
C ILE A 110 8.74 -19.73 14.23
N TYR A 111 8.54 -18.57 13.60
CA TYR A 111 9.08 -18.21 12.28
C TYR A 111 10.06 -17.05 12.40
N PRO A 112 10.96 -16.86 11.43
CA PRO A 112 11.87 -15.72 11.41
C PRO A 112 11.09 -14.40 11.33
N LEU A 113 11.28 -13.53 12.30
CA LEU A 113 10.71 -12.18 12.36
C LEU A 113 11.85 -11.17 12.35
N ASP A 114 11.96 -10.42 11.26
CA ASP A 114 12.89 -9.32 11.14
C ASP A 114 12.17 -8.00 11.40
N ILE A 115 12.82 -7.08 12.10
CA ILE A 115 12.29 -5.74 12.37
C ILE A 115 13.32 -4.73 11.90
N VAL A 116 12.92 -3.88 10.94
CA VAL A 116 13.81 -2.93 10.27
C VAL A 116 13.28 -1.52 10.48
N GLU A 117 14.10 -0.67 11.09
CA GLU A 117 13.79 0.76 11.22
C GLU A 117 14.14 1.50 9.94
N VAL A 118 13.26 2.42 9.51
CA VAL A 118 13.40 3.25 8.32
C VAL A 118 13.06 4.71 8.68
N ASP A 119 13.66 5.67 7.95
CA ASP A 119 13.44 7.10 8.21
C ASP A 119 13.16 7.94 6.95
N GLY A 120 13.15 7.30 5.78
CA GLY A 120 12.89 7.91 4.47
C GLY A 120 14.13 7.90 3.57
N GLY A 121 13.90 7.62 2.29
CA GLY A 121 14.95 7.48 1.26
C GLY A 121 15.35 6.03 0.98
N GLU A 122 14.97 5.07 1.83
CA GLU A 122 15.25 3.66 1.59
C GLU A 122 14.38 3.12 0.45
N THR A 123 14.98 2.16 -0.26
CA THR A 123 14.27 1.37 -1.26
C THR A 123 14.68 -0.09 -1.10
N PHE A 124 13.70 -0.98 -1.02
CA PHE A 124 13.92 -2.42 -0.88
C PHE A 124 12.90 -3.22 -1.68
N ARG A 125 13.18 -4.52 -1.82
CA ARG A 125 12.31 -5.42 -2.57
C ARG A 125 11.57 -6.37 -1.65
N ILE A 126 10.29 -6.57 -1.96
CA ILE A 126 9.46 -7.62 -1.37
C ILE A 126 8.89 -8.42 -2.52
N SER A 127 9.46 -9.60 -2.77
CA SER A 127 9.12 -10.46 -3.92
C SER A 127 9.24 -9.69 -5.26
N ASP A 128 8.16 -9.50 -5.97
CA ASP A 128 8.03 -8.83 -7.26
C ASP A 128 7.55 -7.37 -7.15
N MET A 129 7.67 -6.81 -5.96
CA MET A 129 7.33 -5.42 -5.67
C MET A 129 8.56 -4.67 -5.14
N THR A 130 8.70 -3.44 -5.56
CA THR A 130 9.66 -2.47 -4.98
C THR A 130 8.92 -1.56 -4.03
N VAL A 131 9.47 -1.36 -2.84
CA VAL A 131 8.97 -0.43 -1.84
C VAL A 131 9.97 0.70 -1.66
N SER A 132 9.52 1.95 -1.79
CA SER A 132 10.30 3.15 -1.46
C SER A 132 9.67 3.84 -0.27
N VAL A 133 10.50 4.31 0.65
CA VAL A 133 10.10 5.01 1.88
C VAL A 133 10.33 6.49 1.73
N TYR A 134 9.42 7.32 2.25
CA TYR A 134 9.57 8.77 2.26
C TYR A 134 9.09 9.37 3.58
N PRO A 135 9.67 10.49 4.05
CA PRO A 135 9.24 11.13 5.28
C PRO A 135 7.87 11.80 5.10
N THR A 136 7.05 11.79 6.13
CA THR A 136 5.78 12.52 6.21
C THR A 136 5.80 13.52 7.37
N GLU A 137 4.84 14.45 7.40
CA GLU A 137 4.78 15.51 8.42
C GLU A 137 3.65 15.26 9.40
N HIS A 138 4.00 14.71 10.56
CA HIS A 138 3.04 14.39 11.63
C HIS A 138 3.61 14.75 13.01
N ASN A 139 2.79 14.61 14.07
CA ASN A 139 3.18 14.96 15.45
C ASN A 139 4.30 14.07 16.03
N ILE A 140 4.49 12.87 15.49
CA ILE A 140 5.58 11.96 15.81
C ILE A 140 6.31 11.56 14.52
N THR A 141 7.47 10.91 14.68
CA THR A 141 8.22 10.39 13.53
C THR A 141 7.34 9.50 12.68
N SER A 142 7.20 9.84 11.41
CA SER A 142 6.31 9.17 10.46
C SER A 142 6.92 9.05 9.08
N VAL A 143 6.55 8.01 8.36
CA VAL A 143 6.96 7.71 6.99
C VAL A 143 5.78 7.27 6.15
N GLY A 144 5.83 7.54 4.86
CA GLY A 144 4.94 6.97 3.87
C GLY A 144 5.66 5.94 3.00
N TYR A 145 4.90 5.17 2.23
CA TYR A 145 5.42 4.10 1.40
C TYR A 145 4.87 4.16 -0.01
N VAL A 146 5.75 3.98 -1.00
CA VAL A 146 5.34 3.71 -2.38
C VAL A 146 5.60 2.25 -2.69
N VAL A 147 4.56 1.50 -3.00
CA VAL A 147 4.63 0.10 -3.45
C VAL A 147 4.43 0.08 -4.95
N LYS A 148 5.41 -0.43 -5.68
CA LYS A 148 5.40 -0.51 -7.14
C LYS A 148 5.59 -1.95 -7.60
N GLU A 149 4.68 -2.44 -8.45
CA GLU A 149 4.82 -3.70 -9.19
C GLU A 149 5.94 -3.58 -10.23
N ASP A 150 6.67 -4.65 -10.47
CA ASP A 150 7.67 -4.67 -11.54
C ASP A 150 7.04 -4.41 -12.91
N ASP A 151 7.78 -3.73 -13.77
CA ASP A 151 7.38 -3.54 -15.16
C ASP A 151 7.35 -4.91 -15.86
N ARG A 152 6.38 -5.10 -16.75
CA ARG A 152 6.21 -6.35 -17.48
C ARG A 152 6.66 -6.20 -18.92
N PRO A 153 7.20 -7.28 -19.52
CA PRO A 153 7.50 -7.28 -20.94
C PRO A 153 6.30 -6.88 -21.78
N GLY A 154 6.55 -6.16 -22.84
CA GLY A 154 5.53 -5.78 -23.81
C GLY A 154 4.87 -6.98 -24.50
N LYS A 155 3.81 -6.73 -25.24
CA LYS A 155 3.10 -7.78 -25.98
C LYS A 155 4.04 -8.38 -27.03
N LEU A 156 4.12 -9.74 -27.04
CA LEU A 156 4.87 -10.47 -28.06
C LEU A 156 4.16 -10.37 -29.42
N ASP A 157 4.88 -9.91 -30.43
CA ASP A 157 4.48 -10.06 -31.82
C ASP A 157 4.80 -11.49 -32.27
N ARG A 158 3.81 -12.36 -32.16
CA ARG A 158 3.95 -13.79 -32.45
C ARG A 158 4.29 -14.05 -33.91
N GLU A 159 3.68 -13.29 -34.83
CA GLU A 159 3.91 -13.47 -36.28
C GLU A 159 5.35 -13.11 -36.65
N LYS A 160 5.83 -11.98 -36.13
CA LYS A 160 7.21 -11.56 -36.30
C LYS A 160 8.19 -12.54 -35.66
N ALA A 161 7.90 -13.06 -34.47
CA ALA A 161 8.72 -14.06 -33.79
C ALA A 161 8.85 -15.35 -34.63
N LEU A 162 7.75 -15.86 -35.18
CA LEU A 162 7.74 -17.01 -36.08
C LEU A 162 8.54 -16.74 -37.36
N SER A 163 8.38 -15.55 -37.98
CA SER A 163 9.12 -15.17 -39.17
C SER A 163 10.63 -15.10 -38.99
N LEU A 164 11.07 -14.80 -37.74
CA LEU A 164 12.49 -14.80 -37.32
C LEU A 164 12.99 -16.20 -36.91
N GLY A 165 12.17 -17.24 -37.06
CA GLY A 165 12.58 -18.62 -36.83
C GLY A 165 12.38 -19.13 -35.39
N LEU A 166 11.73 -18.36 -34.52
CA LEU A 166 11.34 -18.86 -33.19
C LEU A 166 10.17 -19.85 -33.29
N LYS A 167 10.18 -20.83 -32.40
CA LYS A 167 9.10 -21.82 -32.27
C LYS A 167 8.12 -21.42 -31.16
N ASP A 168 6.84 -21.73 -31.36
CA ASP A 168 5.85 -21.59 -30.31
C ASP A 168 6.21 -22.38 -29.06
N GLY A 169 5.84 -21.81 -27.89
CA GLY A 169 6.01 -22.44 -26.60
C GLY A 169 7.28 -21.99 -25.87
N PRO A 170 8.23 -22.87 -25.53
CA PRO A 170 9.35 -22.53 -24.64
C PRO A 170 10.23 -21.39 -25.14
N GLU A 171 10.51 -21.29 -26.45
CA GLU A 171 11.36 -20.25 -27.03
C GLU A 171 10.71 -18.87 -26.89
N MET A 172 9.39 -18.77 -27.13
CA MET A 172 8.63 -17.52 -26.92
C MET A 172 8.53 -17.14 -25.45
N SER A 173 8.49 -18.12 -24.54
CA SER A 173 8.53 -17.84 -23.10
C SER A 173 9.89 -17.29 -22.67
N ARG A 174 10.99 -17.85 -23.19
CA ARG A 174 12.35 -17.36 -22.93
C ARG A 174 12.56 -15.93 -23.42
N ILE A 175 12.10 -15.61 -24.64
CA ILE A 175 12.12 -14.23 -25.18
C ILE A 175 11.35 -13.28 -24.26
N LYS A 176 10.15 -13.66 -23.80
CA LYS A 176 9.36 -12.85 -22.86
C LYS A 176 10.07 -12.62 -21.53
N ASN A 177 10.92 -13.55 -21.11
CA ASN A 177 11.74 -13.42 -19.89
C ASN A 177 13.04 -12.65 -20.12
N GLY A 178 13.21 -12.02 -21.29
CA GLY A 178 14.36 -11.17 -21.56
C GLY A 178 15.58 -11.89 -22.17
N GLU A 179 15.46 -13.20 -22.49
CA GLU A 179 16.54 -13.96 -23.09
C GLU A 179 16.65 -13.73 -24.60
N THR A 180 17.85 -13.71 -25.13
CA THR A 180 18.10 -13.82 -26.58
C THR A 180 18.01 -15.31 -26.97
N VAL A 181 17.17 -15.64 -27.94
CA VAL A 181 16.92 -17.01 -28.40
C VAL A 181 17.18 -17.14 -29.90
N ASN A 182 18.06 -18.03 -30.33
CA ASN A 182 18.45 -18.25 -31.72
C ASN A 182 18.90 -16.96 -32.45
N GLY A 183 19.52 -16.02 -31.72
CA GLY A 183 19.96 -14.73 -32.24
C GLY A 183 18.88 -13.64 -32.30
N VAL A 184 17.62 -13.97 -32.01
CA VAL A 184 16.53 -13.01 -31.88
C VAL A 184 16.53 -12.41 -30.48
N LYS A 185 16.52 -11.09 -30.40
CA LYS A 185 16.48 -10.36 -29.12
C LYS A 185 15.04 -10.01 -28.72
N PRO A 186 14.78 -9.81 -27.41
CA PRO A 186 13.46 -9.36 -26.94
C PRO A 186 12.93 -8.12 -27.67
N GLU A 187 13.78 -7.10 -27.86
CA GLU A 187 13.40 -5.86 -28.55
C GLU A 187 12.98 -6.05 -30.04
N ASP A 188 13.36 -7.16 -30.64
CA ASP A 188 12.97 -7.45 -32.03
C ASP A 188 11.51 -7.86 -32.13
N VAL A 189 10.94 -8.44 -31.08
CA VAL A 189 9.63 -9.11 -31.11
C VAL A 189 8.68 -8.71 -29.96
N LEU A 190 9.16 -7.98 -28.98
CA LEU A 190 8.34 -7.43 -27.90
C LEU A 190 7.98 -5.98 -28.20
N GLY A 191 6.74 -5.62 -27.97
CA GLY A 191 6.31 -4.24 -27.89
C GLY A 191 6.93 -3.49 -26.71
N PRO A 192 6.59 -2.20 -26.50
CA PRO A 192 7.09 -1.44 -25.37
C PRO A 192 6.69 -2.10 -24.06
N SER A 193 7.58 -2.01 -23.05
CA SER A 193 7.34 -2.50 -21.71
C SER A 193 6.06 -1.89 -21.12
N ILE A 194 5.28 -2.73 -20.44
CA ILE A 194 4.06 -2.31 -19.74
C ILE A 194 4.46 -1.94 -18.32
N LYS A 195 4.30 -0.68 -17.96
CA LYS A 195 4.61 -0.20 -16.61
C LYS A 195 3.79 -0.93 -15.56
N GLY A 196 4.44 -1.29 -14.46
CA GLY A 196 3.78 -1.82 -13.27
C GLY A 196 2.89 -0.79 -12.61
N ALA A 197 1.86 -1.25 -11.90
CA ALA A 197 1.03 -0.40 -11.06
C ALA A 197 1.81 0.11 -9.86
N SER A 198 1.46 1.29 -9.36
CA SER A 198 2.08 1.89 -8.17
C SER A 198 1.03 2.50 -7.24
N ILE A 199 1.24 2.31 -5.94
CA ILE A 199 0.39 2.81 -4.87
C ILE A 199 1.28 3.59 -3.91
N SER A 200 0.97 4.85 -3.65
CA SER A 200 1.55 5.62 -2.55
C SER A 200 0.57 5.66 -1.39
N TYR A 201 1.04 5.36 -0.19
CA TYR A 201 0.27 5.46 1.05
C TYR A 201 0.98 6.41 2.01
N THR A 202 0.25 7.42 2.46
CA THR A 202 0.83 8.48 3.28
C THR A 202 0.92 8.15 4.76
N GLY A 203 0.03 7.27 5.29
CA GLY A 203 -0.29 7.32 6.71
C GLY A 203 -0.80 8.71 7.09
N ASP A 204 -0.65 9.08 8.35
CA ASP A 204 -1.08 10.39 8.86
C ASP A 204 -0.06 11.47 8.54
N THR A 205 -0.52 12.59 7.99
CA THR A 205 0.36 13.68 7.56
C THR A 205 -0.40 14.96 7.25
N LYS A 206 0.27 16.08 7.45
CA LYS A 206 -0.10 17.33 6.77
C LYS A 206 0.21 17.23 5.28
N LYS A 207 -0.39 18.10 4.47
CA LYS A 207 0.05 18.27 3.09
C LYS A 207 1.53 18.68 3.09
N SER A 208 2.38 17.91 2.42
CA SER A 208 3.83 18.14 2.41
C SER A 208 4.45 17.90 1.04
N GLN A 209 5.58 18.57 0.80
CA GLN A 209 6.30 18.45 -0.47
C GLN A 209 6.86 17.03 -0.67
N SER A 210 7.27 16.36 0.39
CA SER A 210 7.79 14.98 0.33
C SER A 210 6.72 13.99 -0.14
N VAL A 211 5.47 14.13 0.30
CA VAL A 211 4.33 13.33 -0.19
C VAL A 211 4.10 13.56 -1.68
N ILE A 212 4.11 14.82 -2.12
CA ILE A 212 3.89 15.19 -3.54
C ILE A 212 4.99 14.58 -4.42
N GLU A 213 6.25 14.74 -4.04
CA GLU A 213 7.40 14.23 -4.80
C GLU A 213 7.43 12.70 -4.87
N ALA A 214 7.23 12.03 -3.74
CA ALA A 214 7.21 10.57 -3.67
C ALA A 214 6.03 9.96 -4.45
N SER A 215 4.90 10.66 -4.48
CA SER A 215 3.67 10.22 -5.15
C SER A 215 3.60 10.60 -6.63
N LYS A 216 4.70 11.08 -7.21
CA LYS A 216 4.71 11.54 -8.60
C LYS A 216 4.28 10.44 -9.57
N ASP A 217 3.26 10.73 -10.38
CA ASP A 217 2.72 9.88 -11.45
C ASP A 217 2.27 8.48 -10.99
N VAL A 218 1.99 8.26 -9.69
CA VAL A 218 1.51 6.97 -9.19
C VAL A 218 0.13 6.62 -9.76
N SER A 219 -0.16 5.32 -9.84
CA SER A 219 -1.48 4.85 -10.28
C SER A 219 -2.57 5.23 -9.27
N VAL A 220 -2.25 5.16 -7.97
CA VAL A 220 -3.15 5.54 -6.88
C VAL A 220 -2.34 6.20 -5.76
N LEU A 221 -2.80 7.36 -5.33
CA LEU A 221 -2.43 7.94 -4.04
C LEU A 221 -3.52 7.59 -3.03
N VAL A 222 -3.16 6.87 -1.98
CA VAL A 222 -3.98 6.65 -0.79
C VAL A 222 -3.54 7.66 0.25
N HIS A 223 -4.38 8.64 0.52
CA HIS A 223 -4.05 9.77 1.39
C HIS A 223 -5.03 9.85 2.55
N GLU A 224 -4.53 10.17 3.73
CA GLU A 224 -5.39 10.48 4.85
C GLU A 224 -6.26 11.71 4.56
N CYS A 225 -7.43 11.74 5.19
CA CYS A 225 -8.38 12.83 5.10
C CYS A 225 -9.18 12.88 6.42
N THR A 226 -8.49 13.21 7.50
CA THR A 226 -9.11 13.20 8.82
C THR A 226 -10.18 14.27 8.95
N TYR A 227 -10.04 15.38 8.20
CA TYR A 227 -10.91 16.55 8.30
C TYR A 227 -11.44 17.04 6.96
N MET A 228 -12.56 17.78 6.99
CA MET A 228 -13.02 18.62 5.88
C MET A 228 -12.40 20.03 5.97
N ALA A 229 -12.45 20.80 4.90
CA ALA A 229 -11.86 22.13 4.83
C ALA A 229 -12.45 23.12 5.86
N SER A 230 -13.68 22.91 6.30
CA SER A 230 -14.28 23.69 7.38
C SER A 230 -13.54 23.59 8.72
N GLU A 231 -12.69 22.56 8.88
CA GLU A 231 -11.94 22.27 10.10
C GLU A 231 -10.42 22.30 9.87
N THR A 232 -9.96 23.18 8.97
CA THR A 232 -8.52 23.33 8.65
C THR A 232 -7.68 23.64 9.89
N ASP A 233 -8.18 24.44 10.83
CA ASP A 233 -7.46 24.77 12.06
C ASP A 233 -7.20 23.52 12.91
N LEU A 234 -8.17 22.60 13.00
CA LEU A 234 -8.00 21.32 13.69
C LEU A 234 -7.04 20.39 12.95
N ALA A 235 -7.09 20.38 11.62
CA ALA A 235 -6.15 19.62 10.81
C ALA A 235 -4.71 20.09 11.06
N GLU A 236 -4.47 21.39 11.11
CA GLU A 236 -3.16 21.95 11.43
C GLU A 236 -2.70 21.64 12.86
N GLU A 237 -3.60 21.79 13.85
CA GLU A 237 -3.30 21.50 15.26
C GLU A 237 -2.89 20.05 15.48
N HIS A 238 -3.59 19.10 14.84
CA HIS A 238 -3.35 17.68 15.01
C HIS A 238 -2.39 17.08 13.96
N ALA A 239 -1.81 17.90 13.09
CA ALA A 239 -0.91 17.50 12.01
C ALA A 239 -1.53 16.46 11.07
N HIS A 240 -2.75 16.73 10.61
CA HIS A 240 -3.51 15.97 9.62
C HIS A 240 -3.84 16.80 8.38
N SER A 241 -4.48 16.17 7.41
CA SER A 241 -4.92 16.79 6.16
C SER A 241 -6.44 16.92 6.08
N THR A 242 -6.88 17.94 5.33
CA THR A 242 -8.27 18.05 4.88
C THR A 242 -8.48 17.37 3.53
N ALA A 243 -9.74 17.14 3.15
CA ALA A 243 -10.12 16.60 1.85
C ALA A 243 -9.56 17.43 0.68
N ILE A 244 -9.56 18.76 0.81
CA ILE A 244 -8.97 19.68 -0.18
C ILE A 244 -7.46 19.50 -0.26
N GLN A 245 -6.75 19.44 0.87
CA GLN A 245 -5.30 19.29 0.91
C GLN A 245 -4.85 17.94 0.33
N ALA A 246 -5.57 16.84 0.62
CA ALA A 246 -5.33 15.54 0.01
C ALA A 246 -5.52 15.58 -1.52
N ALA A 247 -6.58 16.25 -2.00
CA ALA A 247 -6.86 16.40 -3.42
C ALA A 247 -5.83 17.30 -4.13
N GLU A 248 -5.35 18.35 -3.49
CA GLU A 248 -4.24 19.16 -3.99
C GLU A 248 -2.95 18.35 -4.10
N SER A 249 -2.61 17.56 -3.08
CA SER A 249 -1.44 16.65 -3.12
C SER A 249 -1.52 15.70 -4.31
N ALA A 250 -2.68 15.08 -4.55
CA ALA A 250 -2.89 14.19 -5.69
C ALA A 250 -2.73 14.91 -7.03
N LYS A 251 -3.28 16.12 -7.16
CA LYS A 251 -3.19 16.95 -8.36
C LYS A 251 -1.76 17.39 -8.65
N GLU A 252 -1.05 17.89 -7.65
CA GLU A 252 0.34 18.35 -7.77
C GLU A 252 1.30 17.20 -8.06
N ALA A 253 1.07 16.03 -7.46
CA ALA A 253 1.83 14.81 -7.75
C ALA A 253 1.53 14.23 -9.15
N GLY A 254 0.47 14.63 -9.82
CA GLY A 254 0.03 14.01 -11.08
C GLY A 254 -0.44 12.56 -10.89
N ALA A 255 -0.91 12.19 -9.69
CA ALA A 255 -1.49 10.89 -9.43
C ALA A 255 -2.67 10.63 -10.35
N LYS A 256 -2.93 9.38 -10.71
CA LYS A 256 -4.05 9.07 -11.62
C LYS A 256 -5.38 8.97 -10.89
N ASN A 257 -5.33 8.51 -9.66
CA ASN A 257 -6.49 8.36 -8.78
C ASN A 257 -6.10 8.72 -7.34
N LEU A 258 -7.05 9.22 -6.58
CA LEU A 258 -6.96 9.48 -5.15
C LEU A 258 -7.97 8.61 -4.42
N ILE A 259 -7.53 7.90 -3.39
CA ILE A 259 -8.41 7.24 -2.43
C ILE A 259 -8.19 7.88 -1.06
N LEU A 260 -9.24 8.48 -0.52
CA LEU A 260 -9.26 9.06 0.81
C LEU A 260 -9.47 7.98 1.85
N THR A 261 -8.68 7.97 2.91
CA THR A 261 -8.78 7.04 4.04
C THR A 261 -8.57 7.80 5.35
N HIS A 262 -8.60 7.11 6.49
CA HIS A 262 -8.43 7.73 7.80
C HIS A 262 -9.40 8.90 8.01
N ILE A 263 -10.68 8.69 7.62
CA ILE A 263 -11.72 9.71 7.72
C ILE A 263 -12.32 9.66 9.12
N SER A 264 -12.35 10.81 9.79
CA SER A 264 -12.91 10.94 11.14
C SER A 264 -14.33 10.39 11.23
N ASN A 265 -14.62 9.69 12.33
CA ASN A 265 -15.97 9.16 12.62
C ASN A 265 -17.04 10.24 12.84
N ARG A 266 -16.66 11.54 12.84
CA ARG A 266 -17.59 12.67 12.88
C ARG A 266 -18.37 12.86 11.57
N TYR A 267 -17.85 12.33 10.45
CA TYR A 267 -18.48 12.41 9.14
C TYR A 267 -19.20 11.10 8.82
N ASP A 268 -20.53 11.14 8.91
CA ASP A 268 -21.37 9.97 8.61
C ASP A 268 -21.54 9.75 7.10
N ASP A 269 -21.54 10.83 6.31
CA ASP A 269 -21.66 10.77 4.84
C ASP A 269 -20.29 10.97 4.17
N LEU A 270 -19.69 9.85 3.75
CA LEU A 270 -18.43 9.88 2.99
C LEU A 270 -18.56 10.59 1.64
N GLN A 271 -19.77 10.67 1.09
CA GLN A 271 -20.00 11.33 -0.20
C GLN A 271 -19.78 12.85 -0.11
N GLU A 272 -20.07 13.48 1.04
CA GLU A 272 -19.77 14.90 1.25
C GLU A 272 -18.26 15.13 1.20
N VAL A 273 -17.46 14.31 1.87
CA VAL A 273 -15.99 14.37 1.87
C VAL A 273 -15.43 14.19 0.44
N VAL A 274 -15.95 13.19 -0.28
CA VAL A 274 -15.55 12.94 -1.68
C VAL A 274 -15.93 14.10 -2.59
N ASN A 275 -17.12 14.67 -2.44
CA ASN A 275 -17.56 15.81 -3.25
C ASN A 275 -16.71 17.04 -3.02
N GLU A 276 -16.30 17.30 -1.78
CA GLU A 276 -15.37 18.38 -1.47
C GLU A 276 -14.03 18.18 -2.18
N ALA A 277 -13.41 17.02 -2.06
CA ALA A 277 -12.14 16.71 -2.73
C ALA A 277 -12.26 16.77 -4.26
N LYS A 278 -13.38 16.33 -4.84
CA LYS A 278 -13.64 16.37 -6.29
C LYS A 278 -13.70 17.77 -6.88
N THR A 279 -13.87 18.80 -6.07
CA THR A 279 -13.76 20.19 -6.55
C THR A 279 -12.35 20.53 -7.04
N VAL A 280 -11.33 19.77 -6.55
CA VAL A 280 -9.91 19.95 -6.89
C VAL A 280 -9.39 18.83 -7.78
N PHE A 281 -9.76 17.56 -7.48
CA PHE A 281 -9.28 16.36 -8.18
C PHE A 281 -10.42 15.37 -8.45
N LEU A 282 -10.86 15.25 -9.70
CA LEU A 282 -12.07 14.51 -10.07
C LEU A 282 -12.01 13.00 -9.79
N ASN A 283 -10.84 12.36 -10.00
CA ASN A 283 -10.69 10.91 -9.82
C ASN A 283 -10.49 10.56 -8.35
N THR A 284 -11.42 10.96 -7.49
CA THR A 284 -11.38 10.78 -6.03
C THR A 284 -12.46 9.81 -5.57
N TYR A 285 -12.07 8.93 -4.65
CA TYR A 285 -12.90 7.92 -4.01
C TYR A 285 -12.67 7.98 -2.50
N ALA A 286 -13.63 7.55 -1.69
CA ALA A 286 -13.41 7.25 -0.27
C ALA A 286 -13.23 5.75 -0.09
N ALA A 287 -12.33 5.36 0.79
CA ALA A 287 -12.17 3.97 1.20
C ALA A 287 -13.27 3.55 2.17
N GLU A 288 -13.75 2.33 2.00
CA GLU A 288 -14.63 1.66 2.96
C GLU A 288 -14.00 0.35 3.43
N ASP A 289 -14.29 -0.06 4.66
CA ASP A 289 -13.82 -1.33 5.19
C ASP A 289 -14.27 -2.48 4.30
N MET A 290 -13.34 -3.41 4.02
CA MET A 290 -13.48 -4.58 3.14
C MET A 290 -13.65 -4.25 1.66
N GLN A 291 -13.56 -2.99 1.25
CA GLN A 291 -13.58 -2.63 -0.16
C GLN A 291 -12.28 -2.99 -0.85
N MET A 292 -12.39 -3.60 -2.03
CA MET A 292 -11.24 -4.06 -2.81
C MET A 292 -11.16 -3.35 -4.17
N TYR A 293 -9.93 -3.01 -4.57
CA TYR A 293 -9.62 -2.39 -5.84
C TYR A 293 -8.60 -3.21 -6.62
N GLU A 294 -8.79 -3.34 -7.93
CA GLU A 294 -7.74 -3.75 -8.87
C GLU A 294 -7.02 -2.51 -9.37
N ILE A 295 -5.71 -2.46 -9.18
CA ILE A 295 -4.87 -1.33 -9.60
C ILE A 295 -4.03 -1.75 -10.80
N ARG A 296 -4.12 -0.95 -11.85
CA ARG A 296 -3.29 -1.04 -13.06
C ARG A 296 -2.50 0.24 -13.24
N SER A 297 -1.48 0.18 -14.08
CA SER A 297 -0.67 1.38 -14.37
C SER A 297 -1.47 2.54 -14.97
N ASP A 298 -2.62 2.29 -15.56
CA ASP A 298 -3.47 3.26 -16.25
C ASP A 298 -4.79 3.58 -15.51
N GLY A 299 -5.07 2.92 -14.39
CA GLY A 299 -6.30 3.18 -13.64
C GLY A 299 -6.59 2.20 -12.53
N LEU A 300 -7.76 2.34 -11.94
CA LEU A 300 -8.29 1.43 -10.92
C LEU A 300 -9.69 0.94 -11.29
N LYS A 301 -10.07 -0.21 -10.73
CA LYS A 301 -11.41 -0.77 -10.80
C LYS A 301 -11.81 -1.25 -9.42
N ILE A 302 -13.00 -0.83 -8.97
CA ILE A 302 -13.62 -1.35 -7.75
C ILE A 302 -14.07 -2.79 -8.03
N ARG A 303 -13.84 -3.70 -7.09
CA ARG A 303 -14.41 -5.05 -7.09
C ARG A 303 -15.59 -5.10 -6.13
N ASP A 304 -16.69 -5.59 -6.61
CA ASP A 304 -17.88 -5.92 -5.81
C ASP A 304 -17.63 -7.20 -4.99
#